data_416ffdbb33962369d8992ab0ee004a93
#
_entry.id   416ffdbb33962369d8992ab0ee004a93
#
_cell.length_a   1.000
_cell.length_b   1.000
_cell.length_c   1.000
_cell.angle_alpha   90.00
_cell.angle_beta   90.00
_cell.angle_gamma   90.00
#
_symmetry.space_group_name_H-M   'P 1'
#
loop_
_entity.id
_entity.type
_entity.pdbx_description
1 polymer ?
#
loop_
_entity_poly.entity_id
_entity_poly.type
_entity_poly.pdbx_seq_one_letter_code
_entity_poly.pdbx_strand_id
1 'polypeptide(L)'
;MTALLDRSCIEATGPDAGVLLQSLLSNDVDGAQPGGAVYALLLTPKARVISDVELFNTGHGYVLACPPDRAQLVLESIARARFRRKVELAPSAHAVFWGEAADALASLETPAGPHRLLASAPDGVEPADAWEVARVEAGLPAFGREFGEDSMPAEAGLVPLAISFTKGCYPGQEPVARLQYRGHANRGLRGLALSGALPELGASVLDGDREVGRVGSAVLSPRFGPISLAVLRREVSDGDEVTVAGSAARVRPLPFAA
;
A
#
# COMPACT_ATOMS: atom_id res chain seq x y z
N MET A 1 17.08 7.34 9.73
CA MET A 1 16.59 8.02 8.51
C MET A 1 15.11 8.24 8.69
N THR A 2 14.63 9.41 8.29
CA THR A 2 13.25 9.85 8.50
C THR A 2 12.76 10.59 7.27
N ALA A 3 11.50 10.45 6.90
CA ALA A 3 10.92 11.14 5.76
C ALA A 3 9.43 11.46 5.98
N LEU A 4 8.99 12.59 5.48
CA LEU A 4 7.57 12.88 5.31
C LEU A 4 7.03 12.03 4.15
N LEU A 5 5.92 11.34 4.38
CA LEU A 5 5.26 10.57 3.34
C LEU A 5 4.24 11.43 2.59
N ASP A 6 4.18 11.27 1.28
CA ASP A 6 3.20 11.97 0.44
C ASP A 6 1.81 11.32 0.62
N ARG A 7 1.14 11.71 1.69
CA ARG A 7 -0.20 11.26 2.08
C ARG A 7 -1.10 12.42 2.42
N SER A 8 -2.32 12.41 1.93
CA SER A 8 -3.39 13.29 2.40
C SER A 8 -4.16 12.61 3.51
N CYS A 9 -4.48 13.37 4.55
CA CYS A 9 -5.18 12.88 5.72
C CYS A 9 -6.64 13.33 5.75
N ILE A 10 -7.53 12.43 6.16
CA ILE A 10 -8.96 12.65 6.37
C ILE A 10 -9.26 12.25 7.81
N GLU A 11 -9.80 13.15 8.59
CA GLU A 11 -10.27 12.85 9.94
C GLU A 11 -11.71 12.31 9.90
N ALA A 12 -11.96 11.26 10.68
CA ALA A 12 -13.27 10.66 10.86
C ALA A 12 -13.59 10.59 12.35
N THR A 13 -14.58 11.37 12.78
CA THR A 13 -15.00 11.47 14.19
C THR A 13 -16.48 11.12 14.37
N GLY A 14 -16.87 10.98 15.62
CA GLY A 14 -18.25 10.65 15.99
C GLY A 14 -18.42 9.21 16.48
N PRO A 15 -19.52 8.92 17.20
CA PRO A 15 -19.71 7.65 17.90
C PRO A 15 -19.79 6.43 16.97
N ASP A 16 -20.16 6.64 15.70
CA ASP A 16 -20.32 5.55 14.74
C ASP A 16 -19.11 5.43 13.77
N ALA A 17 -18.03 6.21 13.98
CA ALA A 17 -16.88 6.24 13.04
C ALA A 17 -16.21 4.87 12.92
N GLY A 18 -15.87 4.22 14.04
CA GLY A 18 -15.27 2.90 14.04
C GLY A 18 -16.12 1.85 13.32
N VAL A 19 -17.40 1.79 13.65
CA VAL A 19 -18.35 0.84 13.03
C VAL A 19 -18.49 1.08 11.52
N LEU A 20 -18.52 2.34 11.09
CA LEU A 20 -18.56 2.67 9.67
C LEU A 20 -17.29 2.19 8.96
N LEU A 21 -16.12 2.57 9.48
CA LEU A 21 -14.83 2.23 8.89
C LEU A 21 -14.58 0.72 8.89
N GLN A 22 -14.95 0.03 9.98
CA GLN A 22 -14.91 -1.42 10.06
C GLN A 22 -15.78 -2.08 8.96
N SER A 23 -16.90 -1.50 8.59
CA SER A 23 -17.78 -2.05 7.55
C SER A 23 -17.32 -1.78 6.11
N LEU A 24 -16.36 -0.88 5.91
CA LEU A 24 -15.92 -0.43 4.56
C LEU A 24 -14.51 -0.88 4.20
N LEU A 25 -13.60 -0.91 5.17
CA LEU A 25 -12.20 -1.22 4.93
C LEU A 25 -11.94 -2.72 4.99
N SER A 26 -10.98 -3.19 4.23
CA SER A 26 -10.68 -4.62 4.05
C SER A 26 -9.97 -5.28 5.23
N ASN A 27 -9.37 -4.48 6.14
CA ASN A 27 -8.66 -5.00 7.30
C ASN A 27 -9.40 -4.67 8.62
N ASP A 28 -8.95 -5.25 9.71
CA ASP A 28 -9.61 -5.17 11.01
C ASP A 28 -9.33 -3.84 11.73
N VAL A 29 -10.27 -2.90 11.58
CA VAL A 29 -10.22 -1.58 12.21
C VAL A 29 -10.35 -1.67 13.73
N ASP A 30 -11.18 -2.60 14.23
CA ASP A 30 -11.41 -2.79 15.67
C ASP A 30 -10.15 -3.30 16.40
N GLY A 31 -9.22 -3.92 15.64
CA GLY A 31 -7.91 -4.32 16.15
C GLY A 31 -6.95 -3.15 16.40
N ALA A 32 -7.16 -2.00 15.79
CA ALA A 32 -6.35 -0.80 16.00
C ALA A 32 -6.72 -0.13 17.33
N GLN A 33 -5.99 -0.43 18.40
CA GLN A 33 -6.16 0.23 19.69
C GLN A 33 -5.79 1.73 19.61
N PRO A 34 -6.24 2.58 20.55
CA PRO A 34 -5.80 3.97 20.62
C PRO A 34 -4.26 4.09 20.60
N GLY A 35 -3.74 4.94 19.73
CA GLY A 35 -2.31 5.07 19.45
C GLY A 35 -1.76 4.06 18.43
N GLY A 36 -2.59 3.10 17.99
CA GLY A 36 -2.25 2.14 16.95
C GLY A 36 -2.84 2.48 15.59
N ALA A 37 -2.53 1.65 14.60
CA ALA A 37 -3.01 1.82 13.25
C ALA A 37 -3.15 0.49 12.52
N VAL A 38 -3.82 0.51 11.37
CA VAL A 38 -3.95 -0.63 10.47
C VAL A 38 -3.83 -0.17 9.00
N TYR A 39 -3.12 -0.93 8.20
CA TYR A 39 -3.10 -0.76 6.76
C TYR A 39 -4.25 -1.55 6.13
N ALA A 40 -5.06 -0.89 5.32
CA ALA A 40 -6.26 -1.46 4.73
C ALA A 40 -6.48 -0.97 3.30
N LEU A 41 -7.42 -1.57 2.61
CA LEU A 41 -7.87 -1.14 1.29
C LEU A 41 -9.33 -0.73 1.35
N LEU A 42 -9.68 0.30 0.60
CA LEU A 42 -11.04 0.57 0.18
C LEU A 42 -11.24 -0.11 -1.16
N LEU A 43 -12.21 -1.01 -1.24
CA LEU A 43 -12.45 -1.88 -2.40
C LEU A 43 -13.83 -1.64 -3.02
N THR A 44 -13.92 -1.89 -4.33
CA THR A 44 -15.20 -2.07 -5.00
C THR A 44 -15.81 -3.44 -4.65
N PRO A 45 -17.12 -3.67 -4.86
CA PRO A 45 -17.74 -4.99 -4.71
C PRO A 45 -17.10 -6.10 -5.57
N LYS A 46 -16.36 -5.73 -6.62
CA LYS A 46 -15.60 -6.64 -7.48
C LYS A 46 -14.15 -6.86 -7.02
N ALA A 47 -13.81 -6.43 -5.80
CA ALA A 47 -12.48 -6.47 -5.21
C ALA A 47 -11.40 -5.70 -6.00
N ARG A 48 -11.79 -4.65 -6.74
CA ARG A 48 -10.83 -3.73 -7.34
C ARG A 48 -10.48 -2.64 -6.33
N VAL A 49 -9.21 -2.26 -6.28
CA VAL A 49 -8.72 -1.27 -5.33
C VAL A 49 -9.23 0.12 -5.71
N ILE A 50 -9.88 0.81 -4.78
CA ILE A 50 -10.21 2.23 -4.91
C ILE A 50 -9.04 3.07 -4.41
N SER A 51 -8.52 2.69 -3.23
CA SER A 51 -7.35 3.30 -2.60
C SER A 51 -6.78 2.36 -1.55
N ASP A 52 -5.50 2.49 -1.24
CA ASP A 52 -4.95 2.06 0.04
C ASP A 52 -5.16 3.14 1.10
N VAL A 53 -5.23 2.72 2.35
CA VAL A 53 -5.48 3.58 3.50
C VAL A 53 -4.65 3.10 4.68
N GLU A 54 -3.88 3.99 5.26
CA GLU A 54 -3.32 3.82 6.59
C GLU A 54 -4.30 4.46 7.58
N LEU A 55 -4.97 3.64 8.38
CA LEU A 55 -5.96 4.11 9.34
C LEU A 55 -5.34 4.15 10.73
N PHE A 56 -5.22 5.34 11.29
CA PHE A 56 -4.68 5.62 12.61
C PHE A 56 -5.82 5.88 13.62
N ASN A 57 -5.79 5.19 14.76
CA ASN A 57 -6.71 5.44 15.86
C ASN A 57 -6.06 6.40 16.87
N THR A 58 -6.54 7.63 16.95
CA THR A 58 -6.01 8.66 17.86
C THR A 58 -6.57 8.60 19.27
N GLY A 59 -7.53 7.69 19.53
CA GLY A 59 -8.28 7.63 20.79
C GLY A 59 -9.48 8.60 20.86
N HIS A 60 -9.49 9.62 20.01
CA HIS A 60 -10.59 10.58 19.88
C HIS A 60 -11.38 10.43 18.57
N GLY A 61 -10.86 9.64 17.67
CA GLY A 61 -11.38 9.37 16.33
C GLY A 61 -10.33 8.63 15.51
N TYR A 62 -10.50 8.69 14.20
CA TYR A 62 -9.61 8.04 13.25
C TYR A 62 -9.06 9.05 12.24
N VAL A 63 -7.83 8.85 11.83
CA VAL A 63 -7.23 9.56 10.70
C VAL A 63 -6.91 8.54 9.60
N LEU A 64 -7.44 8.78 8.41
CA LEU A 64 -7.20 7.97 7.22
C LEU A 64 -6.18 8.70 6.36
N ALA A 65 -5.01 8.13 6.19
CA ALA A 65 -3.98 8.63 5.29
C ALA A 65 -3.99 7.82 4.00
N CYS A 66 -4.11 8.49 2.87
CA CYS A 66 -4.20 7.87 1.54
C CYS A 66 -3.41 8.69 0.51
N PRO A 67 -3.16 8.16 -0.71
CA PRO A 67 -2.53 8.95 -1.77
C PRO A 67 -3.28 10.25 -2.03
N PRO A 68 -2.58 11.39 -2.26
CA PRO A 68 -3.21 12.70 -2.38
C PRO A 68 -4.27 12.78 -3.49
N ASP A 69 -4.01 12.12 -4.62
CA ASP A 69 -4.94 12.04 -5.76
C ASP A 69 -6.17 11.17 -5.47
N ARG A 70 -6.18 10.43 -4.36
CA ARG A 70 -7.29 9.58 -3.90
C ARG A 70 -8.11 10.20 -2.77
N ALA A 71 -7.63 11.22 -2.10
CA ALA A 71 -8.25 11.75 -0.89
C ALA A 71 -9.71 12.14 -1.08
N GLN A 72 -10.04 12.84 -2.16
CA GLN A 72 -11.41 13.24 -2.45
C GLN A 72 -12.32 12.02 -2.70
N LEU A 73 -11.84 11.04 -3.46
CA LEU A 73 -12.60 9.82 -3.76
C LEU A 73 -12.82 8.95 -2.51
N VAL A 74 -11.81 8.85 -1.63
CA VAL A 74 -11.93 8.15 -0.35
C VAL A 74 -12.96 8.84 0.54
N LEU A 75 -12.87 10.16 0.70
CA LEU A 75 -13.81 10.95 1.49
C LEU A 75 -15.25 10.78 0.98
N GLU A 76 -15.47 10.92 -0.31
CA GLU A 76 -16.80 10.77 -0.92
C GLU A 76 -17.35 9.34 -0.80
N SER A 77 -16.49 8.34 -0.92
CA SER A 77 -16.90 6.93 -0.81
C SER A 77 -17.39 6.60 0.59
N ILE A 78 -16.66 7.08 1.63
CA ILE A 78 -17.06 6.90 3.02
C ILE A 78 -18.30 7.73 3.35
N ALA A 79 -18.36 8.98 2.87
CA ALA A 79 -19.50 9.86 3.08
C ALA A 79 -20.81 9.29 2.50
N ARG A 80 -20.76 8.69 1.31
CA ARG A 80 -21.92 7.99 0.69
C ARG A 80 -22.39 6.80 1.52
N ALA A 81 -21.46 6.05 2.12
CA ALA A 81 -21.78 4.88 2.94
C ALA A 81 -22.23 5.25 4.37
N ARG A 82 -22.04 6.48 4.79
CA ARG A 82 -22.39 6.96 6.14
C ARG A 82 -23.88 6.80 6.45
N PHE A 83 -24.74 7.08 5.49
CA PHE A 83 -26.20 7.02 5.60
C PHE A 83 -26.72 7.76 6.85
N ARG A 84 -27.26 7.05 7.87
CA ARG A 84 -27.79 7.63 9.12
C ARG A 84 -26.79 7.61 10.29
N ARG A 85 -25.55 7.14 10.07
CA ARG A 85 -24.52 7.06 11.12
C ARG A 85 -24.01 8.45 11.49
N LYS A 86 -23.76 8.65 12.77
CA LYS A 86 -23.23 9.91 13.33
C LYS A 86 -21.70 9.90 13.17
N VAL A 87 -21.25 10.26 11.99
CA VAL A 87 -19.83 10.39 11.60
C VAL A 87 -19.61 11.72 10.92
N GLU A 88 -18.60 12.44 11.34
CA GLU A 88 -18.09 13.63 10.68
C GLU A 88 -16.80 13.27 9.94
N LEU A 89 -16.67 13.78 8.72
CA LEU A 89 -15.52 13.56 7.86
C LEU A 89 -15.02 14.91 7.36
N ALA A 90 -13.73 15.17 7.55
CA ALA A 90 -13.09 16.40 7.09
C ALA A 90 -11.65 16.14 6.62
N PRO A 91 -11.15 16.90 5.62
CA PRO A 91 -9.71 16.97 5.37
C PRO A 91 -8.97 17.40 6.65
N SER A 92 -7.79 16.87 6.86
CA SER A 92 -7.03 17.09 8.09
C SER A 92 -5.59 17.52 7.80
N ALA A 93 -5.02 18.32 8.69
CA ALA A 93 -3.64 18.78 8.62
C ALA A 93 -2.62 17.75 9.15
N HIS A 94 -3.08 16.62 9.65
CA HIS A 94 -2.19 15.54 10.08
C HIS A 94 -1.24 15.13 8.95
N ALA A 95 -0.06 14.65 9.34
CA ALA A 95 0.95 14.16 8.41
C ALA A 95 1.45 12.78 8.81
N VAL A 96 1.83 11.97 7.84
CA VAL A 96 2.44 10.66 8.06
C VAL A 96 3.94 10.76 7.84
N PHE A 97 4.69 10.26 8.81
CA PHE A 97 6.14 10.32 8.84
C PHE A 97 6.73 8.92 8.94
N TRP A 98 7.69 8.61 8.10
CA TRP A 98 8.45 7.36 8.19
C TRP A 98 9.65 7.52 9.10
N GLY A 99 9.77 6.65 10.09
CA GLY A 99 10.83 6.68 11.09
C GLY A 99 10.32 6.99 12.49
N GLU A 100 11.22 7.21 13.43
CA GLU A 100 10.85 7.49 14.82
C GLU A 100 10.46 8.96 15.02
N ALA A 101 9.37 9.18 15.74
CA ALA A 101 8.90 10.50 16.17
C ALA A 101 8.34 10.39 17.59
N ALA A 102 8.88 11.18 18.51
CA ALA A 102 8.52 11.10 19.93
C ALA A 102 7.12 11.67 20.23
N ASP A 103 6.60 12.54 19.37
CA ASP A 103 5.31 13.22 19.46
C ASP A 103 4.22 12.56 18.56
N ALA A 104 4.45 11.31 18.15
CA ALA A 104 3.49 10.58 17.35
C ALA A 104 2.17 10.36 18.10
N LEU A 105 1.06 10.71 17.44
CA LEU A 105 -0.31 10.48 17.94
C LEU A 105 -0.72 9.02 17.81
N ALA A 106 -0.24 8.35 16.77
CA ALA A 106 -0.47 6.93 16.51
C ALA A 106 0.63 6.37 15.59
N SER A 107 0.75 5.05 15.55
CA SER A 107 1.82 4.35 14.87
C SER A 107 1.35 3.14 14.10
N LEU A 108 1.86 2.97 12.88
CA LEU A 108 1.71 1.79 12.04
C LEU A 108 3.08 1.14 11.82
N GLU A 109 3.22 -0.12 12.21
CA GLU A 109 4.42 -0.88 11.89
C GLU A 109 4.31 -1.47 10.48
N THR A 110 5.34 -1.26 9.66
CA THR A 110 5.42 -1.79 8.29
C THR A 110 6.71 -2.59 8.07
N PRO A 111 6.78 -3.46 7.08
CA PRO A 111 8.02 -4.16 6.73
C PRO A 111 9.20 -3.23 6.40
N ALA A 112 8.93 -1.98 5.99
CA ALA A 112 9.95 -0.97 5.68
C ALA A 112 10.30 -0.06 6.87
N GLY A 113 9.72 -0.29 8.04
CA GLY A 113 9.85 0.52 9.25
C GLY A 113 8.56 1.24 9.64
N PRO A 114 8.58 1.94 10.77
CA PRO A 114 7.37 2.52 11.33
C PRO A 114 6.89 3.76 10.58
N HIS A 115 5.57 3.89 10.43
CA HIS A 115 4.89 5.11 10.05
C HIS A 115 4.28 5.75 11.30
N ARG A 116 4.48 7.03 11.49
CA ARG A 116 4.02 7.81 12.64
C ARG A 116 3.06 8.90 12.17
N LEU A 117 1.90 8.98 12.80
CA LEU A 117 0.96 10.07 12.59
C LEU A 117 1.35 11.25 13.47
N LEU A 118 1.55 12.41 12.86
CA LEU A 118 1.82 13.67 13.55
C LEU A 118 0.63 14.62 13.40
N ALA A 119 0.50 15.59 14.34
CA ALA A 119 -0.56 16.61 14.30
C ALA A 119 -0.46 17.52 13.06
N SER A 120 0.77 17.72 12.57
CA SER A 120 1.05 18.45 11.33
C SER A 120 2.42 18.03 10.78
N ALA A 121 2.69 18.39 9.53
CA ALA A 121 4.01 18.19 8.94
C ALA A 121 5.07 19.03 9.71
N PRO A 122 6.21 18.43 10.10
CA PRO A 122 7.31 19.19 10.68
C PRO A 122 7.93 20.14 9.65
N ASP A 123 8.39 21.31 10.11
CA ASP A 123 9.09 22.26 9.26
C ASP A 123 10.42 21.69 8.75
N GLY A 124 10.72 21.90 7.47
CA GLY A 124 12.02 21.57 6.87
C GLY A 124 12.28 20.06 6.66
N VAL A 125 11.26 19.21 6.76
CA VAL A 125 11.35 17.79 6.42
C VAL A 125 10.84 17.58 5.00
N GLU A 126 11.76 17.21 4.11
CA GLU A 126 11.46 16.88 2.72
C GLU A 126 11.17 15.37 2.55
N PRO A 127 10.40 14.99 1.51
CA PRO A 127 10.33 13.59 1.08
C PRO A 127 11.74 13.08 0.78
N ALA A 128 12.12 11.95 1.35
CA ALA A 128 13.47 11.43 1.17
C ALA A 128 13.47 10.17 0.28
N ASP A 129 14.41 10.11 -0.65
CA ASP A 129 14.68 8.93 -1.49
C ASP A 129 14.92 7.67 -0.65
N ALA A 130 15.39 7.84 0.59
CA ALA A 130 15.61 6.77 1.53
C ALA A 130 14.34 5.94 1.84
N TRP A 131 13.16 6.56 1.87
CA TRP A 131 11.89 5.84 1.99
C TRP A 131 11.63 4.96 0.76
N GLU A 132 11.83 5.48 -0.45
CA GLU A 132 11.63 4.70 -1.67
C GLU A 132 12.56 3.47 -1.70
N VAL A 133 13.82 3.63 -1.30
CA VAL A 133 14.76 2.51 -1.18
C VAL A 133 14.28 1.49 -0.16
N ALA A 134 13.93 1.91 1.06
CA ALA A 134 13.47 1.02 2.12
C ALA A 134 12.19 0.26 1.72
N ARG A 135 11.24 0.94 1.10
CA ARG A 135 9.98 0.37 0.61
C ARG A 135 10.22 -0.70 -0.45
N VAL A 136 11.05 -0.41 -1.44
CA VAL A 136 11.37 -1.34 -2.52
C VAL A 136 12.14 -2.55 -1.98
N GLU A 137 13.14 -2.35 -1.12
CA GLU A 137 13.87 -3.43 -0.46
C GLU A 137 12.93 -4.35 0.35
N ALA A 138 11.97 -3.77 1.05
CA ALA A 138 10.98 -4.50 1.84
C ALA A 138 9.88 -5.18 0.99
N GLY A 139 9.81 -4.88 -0.30
CA GLY A 139 8.77 -5.41 -1.18
C GLY A 139 7.39 -4.79 -0.95
N LEU A 140 7.32 -3.56 -0.42
CA LEU A 140 6.07 -2.84 -0.22
C LEU A 140 5.63 -2.15 -1.51
N PRO A 141 4.48 -2.51 -2.08
CA PRO A 141 3.94 -1.86 -3.27
C PRO A 141 3.34 -0.49 -2.93
N ALA A 142 3.32 0.42 -3.91
CA ALA A 142 2.70 1.73 -3.81
C ALA A 142 1.58 1.89 -4.84
N PHE A 143 0.51 2.60 -4.44
CA PHE A 143 -0.58 2.97 -5.35
C PHE A 143 -0.06 3.85 -6.49
N GLY A 144 -0.55 3.60 -7.71
CA GLY A 144 -0.10 4.30 -8.91
C GLY A 144 1.22 3.77 -9.49
N ARG A 145 1.87 2.81 -8.81
CA ARG A 145 3.12 2.17 -9.26
C ARG A 145 2.92 0.66 -9.50
N GLU A 146 2.88 -0.16 -8.46
CA GLU A 146 2.69 -1.60 -8.56
C GLU A 146 1.23 -2.00 -8.61
N PHE A 147 0.33 -1.16 -8.12
CA PHE A 147 -1.10 -1.40 -8.18
C PHE A 147 -1.91 -0.10 -8.35
N GLY A 148 -3.17 -0.25 -8.74
CA GLY A 148 -4.09 0.85 -8.96
C GLY A 148 -5.53 0.34 -9.04
N GLU A 149 -6.44 1.14 -9.61
CA GLU A 149 -7.89 0.89 -9.64
C GLU A 149 -8.30 -0.46 -10.28
N ASP A 150 -7.51 -0.96 -11.23
CA ASP A 150 -7.80 -2.23 -11.90
C ASP A 150 -7.17 -3.44 -11.20
N SER A 151 -6.39 -3.22 -10.14
CA SER A 151 -5.68 -4.28 -9.43
C SER A 151 -6.58 -5.00 -8.44
N MET A 152 -6.34 -6.29 -8.27
CA MET A 152 -6.82 -7.04 -7.12
C MET A 152 -5.73 -7.09 -6.04
N PRO A 153 -6.07 -7.11 -4.74
CA PRO A 153 -5.08 -7.14 -3.65
C PRO A 153 -4.02 -8.25 -3.79
N ALA A 154 -4.43 -9.43 -4.25
CA ALA A 154 -3.53 -10.57 -4.42
C ALA A 154 -2.48 -10.37 -5.51
N GLU A 155 -2.76 -9.57 -6.55
CA GLU A 155 -1.82 -9.31 -7.64
C GLU A 155 -0.66 -8.41 -7.20
N ALA A 156 -0.90 -7.57 -6.21
CA ALA A 156 0.09 -6.64 -5.65
C ALA A 156 0.75 -7.14 -4.36
N GLY A 157 0.50 -8.38 -3.93
CA GLY A 157 1.05 -8.90 -2.68
C GLY A 157 0.45 -8.28 -1.41
N LEU A 158 -0.71 -7.60 -1.52
CA LEU A 158 -1.32 -6.83 -0.41
C LEU A 158 -2.15 -7.69 0.55
N VAL A 159 -2.43 -8.95 0.21
CA VAL A 159 -3.29 -9.81 1.04
C VAL A 159 -2.79 -9.94 2.48
N PRO A 160 -1.52 -10.28 2.76
CA PRO A 160 -1.05 -10.43 4.13
C PRO A 160 -0.97 -9.11 4.91
N LEU A 161 -0.93 -7.97 4.22
CA LEU A 161 -0.77 -6.65 4.84
C LEU A 161 -2.11 -5.96 5.11
N ALA A 162 -3.05 -6.10 4.16
CA ALA A 162 -4.22 -5.23 4.08
C ALA A 162 -5.57 -5.95 4.18
N ILE A 163 -5.60 -7.29 4.31
CA ILE A 163 -6.84 -8.07 4.29
C ILE A 163 -7.00 -8.86 5.58
N SER A 164 -8.12 -8.67 6.25
CA SER A 164 -8.57 -9.57 7.32
C SER A 164 -9.62 -10.56 6.78
N PHE A 165 -9.41 -11.85 7.05
CA PHE A 165 -10.38 -12.91 6.73
C PHE A 165 -11.26 -13.30 7.92
N THR A 166 -11.03 -12.70 9.09
CA THR A 166 -11.73 -13.02 10.34
C THR A 166 -12.68 -11.92 10.80
N LYS A 167 -12.54 -10.71 10.27
CA LYS A 167 -13.45 -9.59 10.56
C LYS A 167 -14.82 -9.76 9.89
N GLY A 168 -15.77 -8.88 10.25
CA GLY A 168 -17.09 -8.77 9.60
C GLY A 168 -17.01 -8.36 8.12
N CYS A 169 -18.16 -8.36 7.44
CA CYS A 169 -18.25 -8.11 6.01
C CYS A 169 -17.78 -6.71 5.59
N TYR A 170 -17.15 -6.63 4.42
CA TYR A 170 -16.76 -5.40 3.73
C TYR A 170 -16.94 -5.55 2.21
N PRO A 171 -17.03 -4.47 1.43
CA PRO A 171 -17.17 -4.54 -0.04
C PRO A 171 -15.98 -5.27 -0.67
N GLY A 172 -16.24 -6.23 -1.56
CA GLY A 172 -15.21 -7.02 -2.25
C GLY A 172 -14.67 -8.22 -1.49
N GLN A 173 -15.14 -8.51 -0.27
CA GLN A 173 -14.67 -9.64 0.53
C GLN A 173 -14.84 -10.99 -0.18
N GLU A 174 -15.99 -11.23 -0.83
CA GLU A 174 -16.28 -12.53 -1.46
C GLU A 174 -15.30 -12.86 -2.62
N PRO A 175 -15.04 -11.97 -3.60
CA PRO A 175 -14.03 -12.24 -4.63
C PRO A 175 -12.61 -12.39 -4.05
N VAL A 176 -12.24 -11.62 -3.02
CA VAL A 176 -10.94 -11.76 -2.34
C VAL A 176 -10.82 -13.14 -1.70
N ALA A 177 -11.81 -13.54 -0.90
CA ALA A 177 -11.80 -14.85 -0.22
C ALA A 177 -11.83 -16.01 -1.23
N ARG A 178 -12.62 -15.89 -2.32
CA ARG A 178 -12.65 -16.90 -3.38
C ARG A 178 -11.28 -17.07 -4.03
N LEU A 179 -10.57 -15.97 -4.31
CA LEU A 179 -9.22 -16.02 -4.89
C LEU A 179 -8.24 -16.68 -3.93
N GLN A 180 -8.32 -16.37 -2.64
CA GLN A 180 -7.45 -16.92 -1.59
C GLN A 180 -7.62 -18.42 -1.38
N TYR A 181 -8.89 -18.91 -1.33
CA TYR A 181 -9.18 -20.30 -0.93
C TYR A 181 -9.41 -21.26 -2.10
N ARG A 182 -9.81 -20.77 -3.26
CA ARG A 182 -10.23 -21.61 -4.41
C ARG A 182 -9.61 -21.19 -5.74
N GLY A 183 -8.70 -20.25 -5.73
CA GLY A 183 -8.08 -19.73 -6.94
C GLY A 183 -6.62 -19.34 -6.72
N HIS A 184 -6.11 -18.61 -7.68
CA HIS A 184 -4.80 -17.98 -7.63
C HIS A 184 -4.82 -16.72 -8.51
N ALA A 185 -4.03 -15.74 -8.17
CA ALA A 185 -3.83 -14.58 -9.01
C ALA A 185 -3.02 -14.97 -10.27
N ASN A 186 -3.39 -14.40 -11.40
CA ASN A 186 -2.65 -14.61 -12.65
C ASN A 186 -1.35 -13.82 -12.71
N ARG A 187 -1.20 -12.86 -11.81
CA ARG A 187 -0.01 -12.01 -11.65
C ARG A 187 0.38 -11.95 -10.18
N GLY A 188 1.62 -11.57 -9.90
CA GLY A 188 2.12 -11.36 -8.55
C GLY A 188 3.24 -10.36 -8.51
N LEU A 189 3.38 -9.69 -7.36
CA LEU A 189 4.50 -8.81 -7.09
C LEU A 189 5.79 -9.62 -6.97
N ARG A 190 6.85 -9.15 -7.62
CA ARG A 190 8.20 -9.74 -7.60
C ARG A 190 9.26 -8.65 -7.51
N GLY A 191 10.40 -9.01 -6.96
CA GLY A 191 11.63 -8.22 -7.06
C GLY A 191 12.38 -8.53 -8.35
N LEU A 192 13.09 -7.55 -8.88
CA LEU A 192 14.04 -7.72 -9.98
C LEU A 192 15.41 -7.16 -9.57
N ALA A 193 16.46 -7.96 -9.67
CA ALA A 193 17.83 -7.48 -9.62
C ALA A 193 18.25 -7.10 -11.06
N LEU A 194 18.55 -5.84 -11.27
CA LEU A 194 18.81 -5.28 -12.60
C LEU A 194 20.32 -5.29 -12.91
N SER A 195 20.68 -5.59 -14.16
CA SER A 195 22.08 -5.53 -14.62
C SER A 195 22.42 -4.22 -15.35
N GLY A 196 21.42 -3.35 -15.60
CA GLY A 196 21.56 -2.09 -16.35
C GLY A 196 21.12 -0.88 -15.57
N ALA A 197 20.82 0.19 -16.31
CA ALA A 197 20.26 1.41 -15.75
C ALA A 197 18.88 1.17 -15.13
N LEU A 198 18.46 2.07 -14.23
CA LEU A 198 17.14 2.03 -13.65
C LEU A 198 16.09 2.25 -14.75
N PRO A 199 15.13 1.33 -14.93
CA PRO A 199 14.05 1.49 -15.90
C PRO A 199 13.03 2.53 -15.44
N GLU A 200 12.31 3.10 -16.39
CA GLU A 200 11.18 3.97 -16.09
C GLU A 200 9.97 3.17 -15.57
N LEU A 201 9.08 3.86 -14.84
CA LEU A 201 7.78 3.35 -14.45
C LEU A 201 7.01 2.84 -15.67
N GLY A 202 6.46 1.62 -15.58
CA GLY A 202 5.69 1.00 -16.65
C GLY A 202 6.54 0.31 -17.73
N ALA A 203 7.87 0.32 -17.63
CA ALA A 203 8.73 -0.41 -18.55
C ALA A 203 8.33 -1.90 -18.64
N SER A 204 8.26 -2.44 -19.86
CA SER A 204 7.90 -3.84 -20.07
C SER A 204 8.98 -4.78 -19.57
N VAL A 205 8.55 -5.85 -18.92
CA VAL A 205 9.37 -7.00 -18.55
C VAL A 205 9.11 -8.11 -19.57
N LEU A 206 10.17 -8.58 -20.23
CA LEU A 206 10.08 -9.56 -21.31
C LEU A 206 10.73 -10.89 -20.91
N ASP A 207 10.06 -11.98 -21.23
CA ASP A 207 10.64 -13.34 -21.28
C ASP A 207 10.76 -13.72 -22.76
N GLY A 208 11.97 -13.70 -23.29
CA GLY A 208 12.21 -13.68 -24.73
C GLY A 208 11.54 -12.45 -25.37
N ASP A 209 10.66 -12.69 -26.34
CA ASP A 209 9.88 -11.65 -27.02
C ASP A 209 8.50 -11.38 -26.37
N ARG A 210 8.15 -12.10 -25.32
CA ARG A 210 6.84 -12.04 -24.69
C ARG A 210 6.82 -11.09 -23.50
N GLU A 211 5.89 -10.12 -23.49
CA GLU A 211 5.66 -9.30 -22.29
C GLU A 211 5.01 -10.14 -21.19
N VAL A 212 5.73 -10.25 -20.05
CA VAL A 212 5.30 -11.00 -18.87
C VAL A 212 4.94 -10.10 -17.69
N GLY A 213 5.15 -8.80 -17.78
CA GLY A 213 4.78 -7.86 -16.74
C GLY A 213 5.32 -6.47 -16.99
N ARG A 214 5.22 -5.62 -15.96
CA ARG A 214 5.68 -4.24 -15.99
C ARG A 214 6.36 -3.85 -14.70
N VAL A 215 7.37 -2.99 -14.85
CA VAL A 215 8.08 -2.36 -13.73
C VAL A 215 7.15 -1.33 -13.07
N GLY A 216 7.05 -1.38 -11.75
CA GLY A 216 6.45 -0.33 -10.93
C GLY A 216 7.51 0.64 -10.45
N SER A 217 8.28 0.27 -9.45
CA SER A 217 9.32 1.11 -8.86
C SER A 217 10.71 0.57 -9.13
N ALA A 218 11.67 1.45 -9.36
CA ALA A 218 13.09 1.09 -9.50
C ALA A 218 13.96 2.06 -8.69
N VAL A 219 14.92 1.52 -7.95
CA VAL A 219 15.82 2.30 -7.09
C VAL A 219 17.25 1.75 -7.13
N LEU A 220 18.20 2.60 -6.80
CA LEU A 220 19.57 2.17 -6.52
C LEU A 220 19.72 1.91 -5.02
N SER A 221 19.65 0.64 -4.64
CA SER A 221 19.86 0.23 -3.26
C SER A 221 21.34 0.23 -2.89
N PRO A 222 21.73 0.79 -1.73
CA PRO A 222 23.10 0.66 -1.23
C PRO A 222 23.51 -0.78 -0.90
N ARG A 223 22.53 -1.65 -0.65
CA ARG A 223 22.74 -3.06 -0.26
C ARG A 223 22.70 -4.04 -1.43
N PHE A 224 21.85 -3.78 -2.40
CA PHE A 224 21.51 -4.73 -3.45
C PHE A 224 21.82 -4.23 -4.87
N GLY A 225 22.34 -2.98 -5.00
CA GLY A 225 22.54 -2.35 -6.31
C GLY A 225 21.22 -1.92 -6.95
N PRO A 226 21.12 -1.87 -8.28
CA PRO A 226 19.90 -1.50 -8.96
C PRO A 226 18.85 -2.63 -8.83
N ILE A 227 17.72 -2.28 -8.20
CA ILE A 227 16.59 -3.20 -7.97
C ILE A 227 15.27 -2.54 -8.36
N SER A 228 14.27 -3.38 -8.64
CA SER A 228 12.92 -2.90 -8.90
C SER A 228 11.84 -3.82 -8.34
N LEU A 229 10.64 -3.28 -8.15
CA LEU A 229 9.41 -4.05 -7.98
C LEU A 229 8.68 -4.11 -9.32
N ALA A 230 8.15 -5.28 -9.64
CA ALA A 230 7.37 -5.51 -10.86
C ALA A 230 6.19 -6.43 -10.59
N VAL A 231 5.08 -6.22 -11.27
CA VAL A 231 3.95 -7.14 -11.27
C VAL A 231 4.08 -8.05 -12.49
N LEU A 232 4.42 -9.31 -12.23
CA LEU A 232 4.72 -10.30 -13.25
C LEU A 232 3.62 -11.36 -13.36
N ARG A 233 3.50 -11.97 -14.52
CA ARG A 233 2.67 -13.15 -14.74
C ARG A 233 3.12 -14.29 -13.84
N ARG A 234 2.19 -15.13 -13.41
CA ARG A 234 2.40 -16.22 -12.46
C ARG A 234 3.41 -17.28 -12.94
N GLU A 235 3.51 -17.49 -14.25
CA GLU A 235 4.47 -18.43 -14.84
C GLU A 235 5.93 -18.04 -14.66
N VAL A 236 6.21 -16.75 -14.36
CA VAL A 236 7.56 -16.27 -14.07
C VAL A 236 7.90 -16.57 -12.61
N SER A 237 8.96 -17.32 -12.41
CA SER A 237 9.40 -17.81 -11.10
C SER A 237 10.62 -17.09 -10.56
N ASP A 238 10.84 -17.18 -9.26
CA ASP A 238 12.05 -16.67 -8.65
C ASP A 238 13.28 -17.38 -9.23
N GLY A 239 14.30 -16.60 -9.59
CA GLY A 239 15.52 -17.08 -10.24
C GLY A 239 15.51 -17.02 -11.77
N ASP A 240 14.35 -16.83 -12.40
CA ASP A 240 14.26 -16.68 -13.85
C ASP A 240 15.00 -15.41 -14.32
N GLU A 241 15.54 -15.48 -15.53
CA GLU A 241 16.09 -14.31 -16.23
C GLU A 241 15.06 -13.72 -17.16
N VAL A 242 14.91 -12.40 -17.08
CA VAL A 242 14.01 -11.61 -17.92
C VAL A 242 14.76 -10.41 -18.47
N THR A 243 14.17 -9.73 -19.44
CA THR A 243 14.75 -8.51 -20.03
C THR A 243 13.90 -7.30 -19.65
N VAL A 244 14.55 -6.23 -19.19
CA VAL A 244 13.93 -4.93 -18.87
C VAL A 244 14.73 -3.83 -19.53
N ALA A 245 14.07 -2.98 -20.33
CA ALA A 245 14.71 -1.89 -21.07
C ALA A 245 15.99 -2.31 -21.83
N GLY A 246 15.98 -3.51 -22.42
CA GLY A 246 17.09 -4.08 -23.18
C GLY A 246 18.23 -4.66 -22.34
N SER A 247 18.13 -4.69 -21.02
CA SER A 247 19.14 -5.25 -20.12
C SER A 247 18.59 -6.49 -19.38
N ALA A 248 19.47 -7.43 -19.04
CA ALA A 248 19.10 -8.59 -18.25
C ALA A 248 18.71 -8.19 -16.82
N ALA A 249 17.71 -8.89 -16.29
CA ALA A 249 17.29 -8.78 -14.91
C ALA A 249 16.97 -10.17 -14.37
N ARG A 250 17.23 -10.39 -13.09
CA ARG A 250 16.91 -11.64 -12.39
C ARG A 250 15.75 -11.46 -11.45
N VAL A 251 14.75 -12.34 -11.56
CA VAL A 251 13.59 -12.35 -10.65
C VAL A 251 14.02 -12.80 -9.27
N ARG A 252 13.59 -12.07 -8.25
CA ARG A 252 13.94 -12.28 -6.84
C ARG A 252 12.68 -12.37 -5.97
N PRO A 253 12.68 -13.22 -4.94
CA PRO A 253 11.65 -13.21 -3.91
C PRO A 253 11.67 -11.88 -3.15
N LEU A 254 10.54 -11.55 -2.51
CA LEU A 254 10.40 -10.39 -1.64
C LEU A 254 10.15 -10.82 -0.19
N PRO A 255 10.66 -10.10 0.81
CA PRO A 255 11.57 -8.94 0.67
C PRO A 255 12.94 -9.31 0.06
N PHE A 256 13.65 -8.30 -0.47
CA PHE A 256 15.03 -8.55 -0.90
C PHE A 256 15.88 -9.01 0.29
N ALA A 257 16.58 -10.10 0.11
CA ALA A 257 17.49 -10.68 1.09
C ALA A 257 18.90 -10.82 0.49
N ALA A 258 19.92 -10.65 1.34
CA ALA A 258 21.33 -10.80 0.97
C ALA A 258 21.68 -12.27 0.65
#